data_d713ed13d0b87c74b2462d65f881d833
#
_entry.id   d713ed13d0b87c74b2462d65f881d833
#
_cell.length_a   1.000
_cell.length_b   1.000
_cell.length_c   1.000
_cell.angle_alpha   90.00
_cell.angle_beta   90.00
_cell.angle_gamma   90.00
#
_symmetry.space_group_name_H-M   'P 1'
#
loop_
_entity.id
_entity.type
_entity.pdbx_description
1 polymer ?
#
loop_
_entity_poly.entity_id
_entity_poly.type
_entity_poly.pdbx_seq_one_letter_code
_entity_poly.pdbx_strand_id
1 'polypeptide(L)'
;MADNNKSAKVYNMSLPPDMDDDGRTPTDNNGGGGGPKGPARPKRKKKVDTGKLQTLFRRWVFQFASQICWDTETRLPYSVAGVRNQYGNDEVKMWMTSDKRRDVRADQIVFDPSGKCGPECINLFGGLEMVPMKGNCQPIIELLYHLVDLNEEVRDWILDWIAYPLQNPGAKMPTSIIMHGDEGSGKNLFWEIVQAIYGEYGSVVGQDQLESKFNDYLSKKLFIIGDEVLSRQEMRHLKGKLKAMISGKTLQIETKMMPVRPEANHVNLVFLSNELQPNALDASDRRHLVVWTPVKKERAYYQAVVDCAEKGGREAFYAEMLARDLTKFDPYQSPPMTAAKTDLIDLGRPNPERWFLAWRAGDLPVPFVSCSASQAYRAYKRWAQMQGEKFTSAANYFSRQVLREAKESIQVRKSRLGLGTGQTVNLWCVTPPPDGVNMGVFAADCVESFEATLVKYLGDQA
;
A
#
# COMPACT_ATOMS: atom_id res chain seq x y z
N MET A 1 -3.35 -32.54 19.82
CA MET A 1 -4.42 -32.50 20.86
C MET A 1 -4.23 -31.25 21.69
N ALA A 2 -5.27 -30.52 21.85
CA ALA A 2 -5.53 -29.27 22.55
C ALA A 2 -5.40 -28.00 21.70
N ASP A 3 -6.58 -27.61 21.23
CA ASP A 3 -6.95 -26.31 20.74
C ASP A 3 -6.64 -25.19 21.73
N ASN A 4 -6.07 -24.09 21.25
CA ASN A 4 -6.25 -22.80 21.87
C ASN A 4 -6.38 -21.71 20.79
N ASN A 5 -7.56 -21.71 20.21
CA ASN A 5 -8.05 -20.65 19.35
C ASN A 5 -8.55 -19.50 20.25
N LYS A 6 -7.73 -18.47 20.48
CA LYS A 6 -8.18 -17.20 21.03
C LYS A 6 -8.39 -16.23 19.89
N SER A 7 -9.57 -16.32 19.30
CA SER A 7 -10.11 -15.32 18.39
C SER A 7 -10.16 -13.94 19.04
N ALA A 8 -9.52 -12.98 18.39
CA ALA A 8 -9.68 -11.56 18.68
C ALA A 8 -11.16 -11.19 18.56
N LYS A 9 -11.76 -10.70 19.64
CA LYS A 9 -13.12 -10.17 19.62
C LYS A 9 -13.15 -8.86 18.85
N VAL A 10 -13.63 -8.94 17.62
CA VAL A 10 -14.08 -7.77 16.88
C VAL A 10 -15.35 -7.24 17.57
N TYR A 11 -15.25 -6.08 18.20
CA TYR A 11 -16.43 -5.39 18.72
C TYR A 11 -17.21 -4.78 17.56
N ASN A 12 -18.21 -5.51 17.08
CA ASN A 12 -19.27 -4.96 16.22
C ASN A 12 -20.12 -4.02 17.10
N MET A 13 -19.98 -2.72 16.90
CA MET A 13 -20.93 -1.74 17.39
C MET A 13 -22.14 -1.69 16.46
N SER A 14 -23.12 -2.56 16.70
CA SER A 14 -24.49 -2.36 16.25
C SER A 14 -25.19 -1.45 17.26
N LEU A 15 -25.74 -0.35 16.80
CA LEU A 15 -26.68 0.48 17.57
C LEU A 15 -27.90 -0.39 17.90
N PRO A 16 -28.41 -0.36 19.14
CA PRO A 16 -29.68 -1.00 19.46
C PRO A 16 -30.83 -0.29 18.74
N PRO A 17 -31.85 -1.01 18.27
CA PRO A 17 -33.05 -0.39 17.71
C PRO A 17 -33.82 0.35 18.81
N ASP A 18 -34.43 1.48 18.43
CA ASP A 18 -35.34 2.24 19.25
C ASP A 18 -36.46 1.31 19.78
N MET A 19 -36.54 1.19 21.10
CA MET A 19 -37.69 0.63 21.79
C MET A 19 -38.52 1.76 22.34
N ASP A 20 -39.46 2.22 21.55
CA ASP A 20 -40.71 2.78 22.02
C ASP A 20 -41.77 1.69 21.90
N ASP A 21 -42.18 1.10 23.00
CA ASP A 21 -43.56 0.62 23.13
C ASP A 21 -43.90 0.42 24.63
N ASP A 22 -44.70 1.35 25.15
CA ASP A 22 -45.38 1.22 26.42
C ASP A 22 -46.56 0.24 26.27
N GLY A 23 -46.26 -1.07 26.34
CA GLY A 23 -47.27 -2.11 26.44
C GLY A 23 -47.91 -2.18 27.83
N ARG A 24 -48.89 -1.33 28.14
CA ARG A 24 -49.80 -1.54 29.26
C ARG A 24 -51.15 -2.00 28.73
N THR A 25 -51.45 -3.26 28.97
CA THR A 25 -52.86 -3.77 28.94
C THR A 25 -53.63 -3.27 30.14
N PRO A 26 -54.91 -2.84 29.99
CA PRO A 26 -55.72 -2.41 31.12
C PRO A 26 -56.32 -3.67 31.81
N THR A 27 -56.07 -3.81 33.09
CA THR A 27 -56.91 -4.62 33.97
C THR A 27 -57.61 -3.70 34.93
N ASP A 28 -58.93 -3.64 34.74
CA ASP A 28 -59.89 -3.14 35.74
C ASP A 28 -59.66 -3.87 37.06
N ASN A 29 -59.49 -3.10 38.12
CA ASN A 29 -60.15 -3.50 39.38
C ASN A 29 -60.43 -2.31 40.30
N ASN A 30 -61.66 -2.21 40.61
CA ASN A 30 -62.32 -1.27 41.47
C ASN A 30 -62.03 -1.62 42.92
N GLY A 31 -61.74 -0.62 43.78
CA GLY A 31 -61.64 -0.86 45.23
C GLY A 31 -61.11 0.33 45.96
N GLY A 32 -62.02 1.09 46.57
CA GLY A 32 -61.79 2.36 47.26
C GLY A 32 -61.01 2.24 48.58
N GLY A 33 -60.48 3.36 49.01
CA GLY A 33 -59.83 3.53 50.31
C GLY A 33 -59.02 4.81 50.36
N GLY A 34 -59.68 5.99 50.53
CA GLY A 34 -59.01 7.26 50.72
C GLY A 34 -58.40 7.39 52.12
N GLY A 35 -57.04 7.37 52.14
CA GLY A 35 -56.31 7.89 53.30
C GLY A 35 -55.49 9.12 52.86
N PRO A 36 -55.32 10.16 53.70
CA PRO A 36 -54.62 11.40 53.33
C PRO A 36 -53.16 11.10 53.09
N LYS A 37 -52.66 11.43 51.90
CA LYS A 37 -51.23 11.38 51.57
C LYS A 37 -50.50 12.40 52.45
N GLY A 38 -49.73 11.89 53.42
CA GLY A 38 -48.79 12.71 54.17
C GLY A 38 -47.79 13.44 53.25
N PRO A 39 -47.21 14.54 53.70
CA PRO A 39 -46.34 15.37 52.91
C PRO A 39 -45.13 14.50 52.45
N ALA A 40 -44.89 14.49 51.12
CA ALA A 40 -43.78 13.77 50.55
C ALA A 40 -42.46 14.25 51.20
N ARG A 41 -41.76 13.32 51.84
CA ARG A 41 -40.43 13.58 52.41
C ARG A 41 -39.56 14.20 51.32
N PRO A 42 -38.88 15.35 51.58
CA PRO A 42 -37.99 15.99 50.62
C PRO A 42 -36.89 14.96 50.26
N LYS A 43 -36.79 14.63 48.97
CA LYS A 43 -35.72 13.80 48.47
C LYS A 43 -34.39 14.47 48.84
N ARG A 44 -33.62 13.86 49.76
CA ARG A 44 -32.27 14.31 50.09
C ARG A 44 -31.52 14.46 48.78
N LYS A 45 -31.14 15.72 48.39
CA LYS A 45 -30.24 15.97 47.27
C LYS A 45 -28.95 15.15 47.52
N LYS A 46 -28.67 14.16 46.71
CA LYS A 46 -27.39 13.44 46.76
C LYS A 46 -26.30 14.49 46.59
N LYS A 47 -25.35 14.49 47.54
CA LYS A 47 -24.19 15.40 47.45
C LYS A 47 -23.34 14.96 46.25
N VAL A 48 -23.15 15.89 45.32
CA VAL A 48 -22.32 15.65 44.13
C VAL A 48 -20.90 15.24 44.57
N ASP A 49 -20.36 14.18 44.01
CA ASP A 49 -19.01 13.71 44.30
C ASP A 49 -17.98 14.61 43.55
N THR A 50 -17.30 15.44 44.35
CA THR A 50 -16.32 16.41 43.84
C THR A 50 -15.12 15.73 43.18
N GLY A 51 -14.70 14.53 43.63
CA GLY A 51 -13.61 13.76 43.02
C GLY A 51 -13.96 13.26 41.61
N LYS A 52 -15.18 12.74 41.46
CA LYS A 52 -15.69 12.34 40.14
C LYS A 52 -15.83 13.52 39.19
N LEU A 53 -16.32 14.65 39.70
CA LEU A 53 -16.46 15.87 38.92
C LEU A 53 -15.10 16.42 38.46
N GLN A 54 -14.08 16.42 39.32
CA GLN A 54 -12.71 16.78 38.95
C GLN A 54 -12.15 15.87 37.87
N THR A 55 -12.38 14.55 37.96
CA THR A 55 -11.97 13.59 36.93
C THR A 55 -12.66 13.88 35.60
N LEU A 56 -13.94 14.22 35.60
CA LEU A 56 -14.67 14.61 34.38
C LEU A 56 -14.01 15.84 33.72
N PHE A 57 -13.66 16.87 34.44
CA PHE A 57 -13.02 18.07 33.89
C PHE A 57 -11.58 17.80 33.39
N ARG A 58 -10.86 16.94 34.06
CA ARG A 58 -9.46 16.64 33.69
C ARG A 58 -9.36 15.72 32.46
N ARG A 59 -10.19 14.67 32.44
CA ARG A 59 -10.02 13.53 31.53
C ARG A 59 -10.94 13.55 30.32
N TRP A 60 -12.15 14.12 30.47
CA TRP A 60 -13.17 14.00 29.43
C TRP A 60 -13.33 15.27 28.61
N VAL A 61 -13.55 15.09 27.30
CA VAL A 61 -13.82 16.16 26.33
C VAL A 61 -15.11 15.82 25.59
N PHE A 62 -16.01 16.77 25.47
CA PHE A 62 -17.27 16.60 24.75
C PHE A 62 -17.10 16.95 23.28
N GLN A 63 -17.52 16.07 22.38
CA GLN A 63 -17.54 16.38 20.96
C GLN A 63 -18.77 17.21 20.61
N PHE A 64 -18.54 18.45 20.18
CA PHE A 64 -19.58 19.38 19.80
C PHE A 64 -20.54 18.81 18.76
N ALA A 65 -21.85 19.09 18.91
CA ALA A 65 -22.94 18.62 18.04
C ALA A 65 -23.05 17.08 17.94
N SER A 66 -22.61 16.36 18.98
CA SER A 66 -22.73 14.88 19.05
C SER A 66 -23.20 14.44 20.45
N GLN A 67 -23.43 13.14 20.61
CA GLN A 67 -23.64 12.51 21.92
C GLN A 67 -22.38 11.70 22.35
N ILE A 68 -21.20 12.17 21.96
CA ILE A 68 -19.92 11.49 22.17
C ILE A 68 -19.04 12.29 23.12
N CYS A 69 -18.42 11.60 24.06
CA CYS A 69 -17.35 12.12 24.90
C CYS A 69 -16.06 11.35 24.58
N TRP A 70 -14.96 12.05 24.53
CA TRP A 70 -13.64 11.47 24.32
C TRP A 70 -12.90 11.40 25.65
N ASP A 71 -12.37 10.21 25.93
CA ASP A 71 -11.45 9.98 27.03
C ASP A 71 -10.03 10.34 26.56
N THR A 72 -9.42 11.34 27.16
CA THR A 72 -8.07 11.80 26.75
C THR A 72 -6.95 10.86 27.17
N GLU A 73 -7.19 9.96 28.12
CA GLU A 73 -6.21 8.96 28.55
C GLU A 73 -6.23 7.73 27.62
N THR A 74 -7.41 7.17 27.35
CA THR A 74 -7.54 6.00 26.47
C THR A 74 -7.66 6.36 24.98
N ARG A 75 -7.94 7.63 24.66
CA ARG A 75 -8.19 8.14 23.29
C ARG A 75 -9.33 7.42 22.56
N LEU A 76 -10.29 6.93 23.33
CA LEU A 76 -11.47 6.24 22.81
C LEU A 76 -12.73 7.10 22.97
N PRO A 77 -13.69 6.99 22.05
CA PRO A 77 -14.98 7.63 22.14
C PRO A 77 -15.94 6.80 23.01
N TYR A 78 -16.74 7.50 23.81
CA TYR A 78 -17.81 6.91 24.61
C TYR A 78 -19.09 7.72 24.46
N SER A 79 -20.24 7.07 24.57
CA SER A 79 -21.51 7.81 24.62
C SER A 79 -21.65 8.59 25.94
N VAL A 80 -22.33 9.71 25.90
CA VAL A 80 -22.68 10.47 27.13
C VAL A 80 -23.42 9.59 28.13
N ALA A 81 -24.25 8.65 27.65
CA ALA A 81 -24.92 7.67 28.51
C ALA A 81 -23.93 6.73 29.22
N GLY A 82 -22.90 6.26 28.53
CA GLY A 82 -21.84 5.44 29.11
C GLY A 82 -21.09 6.19 30.22
N VAL A 83 -20.75 7.46 29.97
CA VAL A 83 -20.09 8.30 30.98
C VAL A 83 -21.01 8.56 32.18
N ARG A 84 -22.34 8.75 31.97
CA ARG A 84 -23.31 8.85 33.06
C ARG A 84 -23.39 7.61 33.93
N ASN A 85 -23.35 6.43 33.31
CA ASN A 85 -23.36 5.17 34.04
C ASN A 85 -22.12 5.01 34.94
N GLN A 86 -20.99 5.51 34.52
CA GLN A 86 -19.73 5.42 35.26
C GLN A 86 -19.61 6.46 36.37
N TYR A 87 -19.96 7.72 36.10
CA TYR A 87 -19.70 8.82 37.01
C TYR A 87 -20.92 9.27 37.82
N GLY A 88 -22.13 9.03 37.34
CA GLY A 88 -23.39 9.45 37.94
C GLY A 88 -24.09 10.55 37.15
N ASN A 89 -25.42 10.61 37.30
CA ASN A 89 -26.25 11.57 36.54
C ASN A 89 -26.01 13.02 36.95
N ASP A 90 -25.88 13.27 38.27
CA ASP A 90 -25.76 14.65 38.80
C ASP A 90 -24.38 15.23 38.46
N GLU A 91 -23.33 14.43 38.56
CA GLU A 91 -21.96 14.81 38.21
C GLU A 91 -21.82 15.13 36.72
N VAL A 92 -22.32 14.24 35.84
CA VAL A 92 -22.26 14.45 34.39
C VAL A 92 -23.15 15.63 33.97
N LYS A 93 -24.33 15.80 34.58
CA LYS A 93 -25.16 16.96 34.32
C LYS A 93 -24.45 18.27 34.68
N MET A 94 -23.79 18.34 35.85
CA MET A 94 -23.02 19.51 36.29
C MET A 94 -21.84 19.78 35.36
N TRP A 95 -21.12 18.75 34.94
CA TRP A 95 -20.04 18.87 33.95
C TRP A 95 -20.55 19.35 32.60
N MET A 96 -21.65 18.80 32.08
CA MET A 96 -22.24 19.15 30.79
C MET A 96 -22.74 20.62 30.72
N THR A 97 -23.16 21.18 31.84
CA THR A 97 -23.68 22.59 31.91
C THR A 97 -22.59 23.60 32.29
N SER A 98 -21.39 23.16 32.58
CA SER A 98 -20.29 24.02 33.00
C SER A 98 -19.60 24.70 31.82
N ASP A 99 -19.29 25.98 31.96
CA ASP A 99 -18.43 26.77 31.07
C ASP A 99 -16.97 26.31 31.05
N LYS A 100 -16.55 25.51 32.05
CA LYS A 100 -15.23 24.89 32.15
C LYS A 100 -15.13 23.56 31.43
N ARG A 101 -16.21 23.06 30.83
CA ARG A 101 -16.17 21.82 30.03
C ARG A 101 -15.29 22.04 28.80
N ARG A 102 -14.44 21.09 28.53
CA ARG A 102 -13.67 21.07 27.29
C ARG A 102 -14.53 20.53 26.17
N ASP A 103 -14.64 21.27 25.09
CA ASP A 103 -15.35 20.88 23.87
C ASP A 103 -14.36 20.75 22.72
N VAL A 104 -14.62 19.83 21.83
CA VAL A 104 -13.84 19.60 20.64
C VAL A 104 -14.76 19.41 19.43
N ARG A 105 -14.38 19.96 18.27
CA ARG A 105 -15.05 19.68 17.00
C ARG A 105 -14.52 18.41 16.38
N ALA A 106 -15.26 17.82 15.45
CA ALA A 106 -14.87 16.61 14.74
C ALA A 106 -13.55 16.75 13.98
N ASP A 107 -13.27 17.94 13.43
CA ASP A 107 -12.03 18.26 12.71
C ASP A 107 -10.80 18.45 13.64
N GLN A 108 -11.02 18.58 14.94
CA GLN A 108 -9.98 18.66 15.96
C GLN A 108 -9.62 17.28 16.57
N ILE A 109 -10.26 16.21 16.11
CA ILE A 109 -9.95 14.84 16.50
C ILE A 109 -9.08 14.26 15.40
N VAL A 110 -7.76 14.22 15.62
CA VAL A 110 -6.76 13.96 14.60
C VAL A 110 -5.89 12.78 14.97
N PHE A 111 -5.39 12.08 13.97
CA PHE A 111 -4.30 11.12 14.14
C PHE A 111 -3.02 11.80 13.63
N ASP A 112 -2.23 12.32 14.55
CA ASP A 112 -0.98 13.04 14.25
C ASP A 112 0.21 12.45 14.99
N PRO A 113 0.92 11.51 14.36
CA PRO A 113 2.13 10.92 14.95
C PRO A 113 3.28 11.90 15.13
N SER A 114 3.27 13.03 14.39
CA SER A 114 4.31 14.06 14.52
C SER A 114 4.18 14.94 15.77
N GLY A 115 3.03 14.86 16.46
CA GLY A 115 2.75 15.64 17.67
C GLY A 115 2.64 17.15 17.44
N LYS A 116 2.40 17.60 16.19
CA LYS A 116 2.30 19.02 15.83
C LYS A 116 0.90 19.58 15.97
N CYS A 117 -0.11 18.74 16.26
CA CYS A 117 -1.46 19.22 16.49
C CYS A 117 -1.53 20.12 17.72
N GLY A 118 -2.36 21.17 17.65
CA GLY A 118 -2.50 22.14 18.73
C GLY A 118 -3.12 21.55 20.01
N PRO A 119 -3.00 22.26 21.15
CA PRO A 119 -3.54 21.81 22.44
C PRO A 119 -5.07 21.69 22.46
N GLU A 120 -5.75 22.30 21.50
CA GLU A 120 -7.20 22.22 21.29
C GLU A 120 -7.63 20.91 20.62
N CYS A 121 -6.70 20.15 20.07
CA CYS A 121 -6.98 18.90 19.39
C CYS A 121 -6.93 17.70 20.35
N ILE A 122 -7.64 16.64 19.99
CA ILE A 122 -7.44 15.30 20.54
C ILE A 122 -6.57 14.53 19.57
N ASN A 123 -5.34 14.24 19.97
CA ASN A 123 -4.47 13.39 19.17
C ASN A 123 -4.76 11.92 19.48
N LEU A 124 -5.16 11.17 18.46
CA LEU A 124 -5.44 9.74 18.55
C LEU A 124 -4.17 8.89 18.55
N PHE A 125 -3.01 9.46 18.22
CA PHE A 125 -1.72 8.77 18.34
C PHE A 125 -1.23 8.82 19.78
N GLY A 126 -0.98 7.64 20.35
CA GLY A 126 -0.56 7.47 21.75
C GLY A 126 0.94 7.32 21.95
N GLY A 127 1.72 7.27 20.87
CA GLY A 127 3.11 6.83 20.89
C GLY A 127 3.22 5.34 20.59
N LEU A 128 4.41 4.90 20.27
CA LEU A 128 4.71 3.47 20.12
C LEU A 128 4.90 2.85 21.52
N GLU A 129 4.24 1.71 21.77
CA GLU A 129 4.30 1.07 23.09
C GLU A 129 5.64 0.36 23.36
N MET A 130 6.31 -0.10 22.27
CA MET A 130 7.59 -0.76 22.41
C MET A 130 8.64 0.22 22.92
N VAL A 131 9.34 -0.15 23.98
CA VAL A 131 10.43 0.64 24.56
C VAL A 131 11.75 0.17 23.96
N PRO A 132 12.52 1.05 23.29
CA PRO A 132 13.81 0.68 22.72
C PRO A 132 14.81 0.34 23.83
N MET A 133 15.51 -0.79 23.71
CA MET A 133 16.51 -1.23 24.67
C MET A 133 17.79 -1.65 23.96
N LYS A 134 18.94 -1.33 24.54
CA LYS A 134 20.23 -1.82 24.02
C LYS A 134 20.31 -3.33 24.19
N GLY A 135 20.69 -4.02 23.14
CA GLY A 135 20.78 -5.48 23.14
C GLY A 135 21.37 -6.01 21.83
N ASN A 136 21.26 -7.31 21.65
CA ASN A 136 21.71 -7.96 20.41
C ASN A 136 20.51 -8.16 19.47
N CYS A 137 20.56 -7.53 18.29
CA CYS A 137 19.61 -7.76 17.20
C CYS A 137 20.29 -8.32 15.93
N GLN A 138 21.56 -8.74 16.06
CA GLN A 138 22.34 -9.22 14.90
C GLN A 138 21.66 -10.33 14.10
N PRO A 139 21.02 -11.36 14.68
CA PRO A 139 20.31 -12.37 13.92
C PRO A 139 19.16 -11.79 13.04
N ILE A 140 18.53 -10.70 13.48
CA ILE A 140 17.48 -10.02 12.70
C ILE A 140 18.08 -9.30 11.50
N ILE A 141 19.22 -8.62 11.69
CA ILE A 141 19.95 -7.93 10.61
C ILE A 141 20.53 -8.95 9.61
N GLU A 142 21.03 -10.07 10.10
CA GLU A 142 21.53 -11.17 9.25
C GLU A 142 20.41 -11.83 8.44
N LEU A 143 19.19 -11.95 9.00
CA LEU A 143 18.03 -12.40 8.25
C LEU A 143 17.74 -11.44 7.09
N LEU A 144 17.72 -10.12 7.33
CA LEU A 144 17.55 -9.16 6.24
C LEU A 144 18.65 -9.30 5.18
N TYR A 145 19.91 -9.42 5.61
CA TYR A 145 21.05 -9.57 4.71
C TYR A 145 20.93 -10.83 3.84
N HIS A 146 20.46 -11.93 4.43
CA HIS A 146 20.10 -13.13 3.66
C HIS A 146 18.95 -12.87 2.68
N LEU A 147 17.87 -12.22 3.12
CA LEU A 147 16.68 -11.96 2.27
C LEU A 147 16.98 -11.09 1.05
N VAL A 148 18.00 -10.24 1.11
CA VAL A 148 18.45 -9.41 -0.01
C VAL A 148 19.61 -10.02 -0.82
N ASP A 149 19.81 -11.31 -0.68
CA ASP A 149 20.89 -12.07 -1.36
C ASP A 149 22.28 -11.45 -1.15
N LEU A 150 22.59 -11.11 0.10
CA LEU A 150 23.86 -10.53 0.54
C LEU A 150 24.21 -9.19 -0.14
N ASN A 151 23.24 -8.48 -0.64
CA ASN A 151 23.41 -7.16 -1.24
C ASN A 151 23.41 -6.07 -0.14
N GLU A 152 24.59 -5.50 0.13
CA GLU A 152 24.77 -4.49 1.18
C GLU A 152 24.02 -3.18 0.89
N GLU A 153 24.03 -2.72 -0.36
CA GLU A 153 23.33 -1.49 -0.76
C GLU A 153 21.82 -1.60 -0.52
N VAL A 154 21.24 -2.73 -0.92
CA VAL A 154 19.80 -2.98 -0.74
C VAL A 154 19.46 -3.17 0.74
N ARG A 155 20.31 -3.91 1.51
CA ARG A 155 20.15 -4.06 2.96
C ARG A 155 20.13 -2.69 3.65
N ASP A 156 21.12 -1.87 3.38
CA ASP A 156 21.29 -0.57 4.05
C ASP A 156 20.16 0.38 3.66
N TRP A 157 19.75 0.38 2.40
CA TRP A 157 18.59 1.15 1.97
C TRP A 157 17.29 0.72 2.69
N ILE A 158 17.07 -0.58 2.90
CA ILE A 158 15.89 -1.09 3.65
C ILE A 158 15.96 -0.66 5.11
N LEU A 159 17.14 -0.76 5.75
CA LEU A 159 17.32 -0.33 7.14
C LEU A 159 17.09 1.18 7.29
N ASP A 160 17.57 2.00 6.36
CA ASP A 160 17.32 3.45 6.32
C ASP A 160 15.83 3.74 6.12
N TRP A 161 15.17 3.01 5.23
CA TRP A 161 13.75 3.13 4.94
C TRP A 161 12.89 2.78 6.17
N ILE A 162 13.29 1.81 6.98
CA ILE A 162 12.64 1.45 8.26
C ILE A 162 12.92 2.52 9.32
N ALA A 163 14.19 2.96 9.43
CA ALA A 163 14.62 3.88 10.45
C ALA A 163 14.01 5.29 10.30
N TYR A 164 13.85 5.77 9.06
CA TYR A 164 13.41 7.13 8.80
C TYR A 164 12.03 7.46 9.43
N PRO A 165 10.95 6.68 9.24
CA PRO A 165 9.67 6.96 9.87
C PRO A 165 9.65 6.69 11.39
N LEU A 166 10.56 5.86 11.92
CA LEU A 166 10.72 5.65 13.36
C LEU A 166 11.39 6.84 14.04
N GLN A 167 12.39 7.45 13.39
CA GLN A 167 13.04 8.68 13.85
C GLN A 167 12.23 9.94 13.59
N ASN A 168 11.32 9.90 12.59
CA ASN A 168 10.44 10.99 12.19
C ASN A 168 8.98 10.52 12.22
N PRO A 169 8.37 10.39 13.41
CA PRO A 169 7.01 9.86 13.54
C PRO A 169 6.02 10.58 12.64
N GLY A 170 5.23 9.81 11.90
CA GLY A 170 4.28 10.34 10.93
C GLY A 170 4.86 10.62 9.54
N ALA A 171 6.16 10.42 9.33
CA ALA A 171 6.75 10.51 8.00
C ALA A 171 6.14 9.47 7.06
N LYS A 172 5.77 9.95 5.87
CA LYS A 172 5.25 9.13 4.78
C LYS A 172 6.33 8.89 3.74
N MET A 173 6.75 7.63 3.61
CA MET A 173 7.65 7.22 2.54
C MET A 173 6.90 7.21 1.21
N PRO A 174 7.38 7.91 0.16
CA PRO A 174 6.76 7.88 -1.17
C PRO A 174 7.08 6.58 -1.93
N THR A 175 7.81 5.68 -1.29
CA THR A 175 8.27 4.40 -1.81
C THR A 175 7.68 3.25 -0.98
N SER A 176 7.72 2.04 -1.55
CA SER A 176 7.33 0.79 -0.90
C SER A 176 8.28 -0.33 -1.29
N ILE A 177 8.24 -1.44 -0.57
CA ILE A 177 9.09 -2.59 -0.80
C ILE A 177 8.21 -3.75 -1.28
N ILE A 178 8.61 -4.42 -2.34
CA ILE A 178 8.06 -5.70 -2.79
C ILE A 178 9.14 -6.75 -2.55
N MET A 179 8.86 -7.71 -1.69
CA MET A 179 9.76 -8.81 -1.40
C MET A 179 9.07 -10.11 -1.80
N HIS A 180 9.62 -10.79 -2.81
CA HIS A 180 9.01 -12.00 -3.37
C HIS A 180 10.02 -13.13 -3.52
N GLY A 181 9.55 -14.36 -3.63
CA GLY A 181 10.38 -15.57 -3.72
C GLY A 181 9.76 -16.72 -2.96
N ASP A 182 10.48 -17.82 -2.84
CA ASP A 182 9.98 -19.09 -2.31
C ASP A 182 9.38 -18.97 -0.91
N GLU A 183 8.37 -19.81 -0.64
CA GLU A 183 7.77 -19.94 0.67
C GLU A 183 8.79 -20.44 1.70
N GLY A 184 8.71 -19.89 2.91
CA GLY A 184 9.60 -20.28 4.02
C GLY A 184 10.99 -19.62 3.99
N SER A 185 11.25 -18.64 3.11
CA SER A 185 12.52 -17.89 3.07
C SER A 185 12.71 -16.92 4.26
N GLY A 186 11.69 -16.69 5.09
CA GLY A 186 11.75 -15.81 6.26
C GLY A 186 11.25 -14.38 6.03
N LYS A 187 10.65 -14.10 4.87
CA LYS A 187 10.08 -12.77 4.54
C LYS A 187 9.12 -12.27 5.62
N ASN A 188 8.10 -13.07 5.94
CA ASN A 188 7.10 -12.74 6.93
C ASN A 188 7.74 -12.54 8.31
N LEU A 189 8.64 -13.42 8.72
CA LEU A 189 9.33 -13.33 10.02
C LEU A 189 10.03 -11.97 10.20
N PHE A 190 10.78 -11.51 9.19
CA PHE A 190 11.47 -10.22 9.28
C PHE A 190 10.48 -9.06 9.39
N TRP A 191 9.48 -9.02 8.52
CA TRP A 191 8.55 -7.89 8.48
C TRP A 191 7.56 -7.88 9.65
N GLU A 192 7.22 -9.04 10.23
CA GLU A 192 6.46 -9.14 11.47
C GLU A 192 7.24 -8.59 12.67
N ILE A 193 8.57 -8.78 12.70
CA ILE A 193 9.44 -8.15 13.71
C ILE A 193 9.40 -6.62 13.57
N VAL A 194 9.46 -6.09 12.36
CA VAL A 194 9.32 -4.65 12.09
C VAL A 194 7.93 -4.16 12.49
N GLN A 195 6.87 -4.87 12.09
CA GLN A 195 5.49 -4.52 12.41
C GLN A 195 5.22 -4.48 13.91
N ALA A 196 5.85 -5.37 14.68
CA ALA A 196 5.71 -5.42 16.14
C ALA A 196 6.15 -4.11 16.82
N ILE A 197 7.10 -3.35 16.25
CA ILE A 197 7.51 -2.04 16.76
C ILE A 197 6.34 -1.05 16.74
N TYR A 198 5.51 -1.13 15.70
CA TYR A 198 4.36 -0.24 15.54
C TYR A 198 3.15 -0.64 16.38
N GLY A 199 3.11 -1.85 16.95
CA GLY A 199 2.02 -2.34 17.80
C GLY A 199 0.65 -2.18 17.12
N GLU A 200 -0.29 -1.49 17.76
CA GLU A 200 -1.63 -1.23 17.24
C GLU A 200 -1.65 -0.41 15.93
N TYR A 201 -0.58 0.36 15.65
CA TYR A 201 -0.45 1.15 14.42
C TYR A 201 0.15 0.36 13.26
N GLY A 202 0.55 -0.89 13.48
CA GLY A 202 0.92 -1.87 12.47
C GLY A 202 -0.25 -2.78 12.09
N SER A 203 -0.26 -3.34 10.87
CA SER A 203 -1.26 -4.33 10.45
C SER A 203 -0.74 -5.20 9.32
N VAL A 204 -1.24 -6.43 9.25
CA VAL A 204 -1.10 -7.31 8.09
C VAL A 204 -2.43 -7.32 7.37
N VAL A 205 -2.44 -7.18 6.06
CA VAL A 205 -3.63 -7.16 5.22
C VAL A 205 -3.47 -8.15 4.08
N GLY A 206 -4.50 -8.94 3.86
CA GLY A 206 -4.59 -9.86 2.72
C GLY A 206 -5.26 -9.20 1.51
N GLN A 207 -5.34 -9.97 0.42
CA GLN A 207 -5.90 -9.52 -0.85
C GLN A 207 -7.35 -9.05 -0.74
N ASP A 208 -8.23 -9.80 -0.07
CA ASP A 208 -9.65 -9.46 0.09
C ASP A 208 -9.85 -8.07 0.71
N GLN A 209 -8.99 -7.69 1.67
CA GLN A 209 -9.04 -6.37 2.30
C GLN A 209 -8.59 -5.28 1.33
N LEU A 210 -7.53 -5.53 0.54
CA LEU A 210 -7.07 -4.56 -0.46
C LEU A 210 -8.07 -4.35 -1.59
N GLU A 211 -8.82 -5.38 -1.98
CA GLU A 211 -9.86 -5.30 -3.00
C GLU A 211 -11.14 -4.68 -2.48
N SER A 212 -11.39 -4.77 -1.19
CA SER A 212 -12.58 -4.22 -0.56
C SER A 212 -12.74 -2.73 -0.87
N LYS A 213 -14.00 -2.33 -1.08
CA LYS A 213 -14.38 -0.92 -1.14
C LYS A 213 -14.12 -0.23 0.20
N PHE A 214 -14.40 -0.93 1.30
CA PHE A 214 -14.19 -0.42 2.65
C PHE A 214 -12.72 -0.56 3.03
N ASN A 215 -12.11 0.53 3.45
CA ASN A 215 -10.69 0.62 3.72
C ASN A 215 -10.36 1.20 5.09
N ASP A 216 -11.28 1.07 6.05
CA ASP A 216 -11.12 1.52 7.42
C ASP A 216 -9.95 0.85 8.16
N TYR A 217 -9.48 -0.32 7.65
CA TYR A 217 -8.25 -0.96 8.11
C TYR A 217 -6.98 -0.11 7.90
N LEU A 218 -7.04 0.94 7.05
CA LEU A 218 -5.94 1.90 6.87
C LEU A 218 -5.97 3.04 7.90
N SER A 219 -7.12 3.26 8.55
CA SER A 219 -7.29 4.34 9.50
C SER A 219 -6.36 4.17 10.70
N LYS A 220 -5.66 5.23 11.07
CA LYS A 220 -4.70 5.26 12.19
C LYS A 220 -3.55 4.26 12.05
N LYS A 221 -3.13 3.92 10.84
CA LYS A 221 -2.01 3.01 10.60
C LYS A 221 -0.76 3.77 10.15
N LEU A 222 0.39 3.26 10.58
CA LEU A 222 1.73 3.75 10.23
C LEU A 222 2.49 2.75 9.35
N PHE A 223 2.24 1.46 9.56
CA PHE A 223 2.94 0.39 8.85
C PHE A 223 1.98 -0.74 8.48
N ILE A 224 2.00 -1.15 7.22
CA ILE A 224 1.16 -2.24 6.72
C ILE A 224 1.99 -3.21 5.89
N ILE A 225 1.83 -4.49 6.18
CA ILE A 225 2.29 -5.61 5.38
C ILE A 225 1.12 -6.09 4.53
N GLY A 226 1.24 -6.01 3.22
CA GLY A 226 0.35 -6.68 2.27
C GLY A 226 0.88 -8.08 2.00
N ASP A 227 0.22 -9.10 2.55
CA ASP A 227 0.65 -10.49 2.43
C ASP A 227 -0.13 -11.21 1.35
N GLU A 228 0.58 -11.86 0.41
CA GLU A 228 0.03 -12.58 -0.75
C GLU A 228 -0.92 -11.76 -1.65
N VAL A 229 -0.69 -10.45 -1.75
CA VAL A 229 -1.62 -9.51 -2.38
C VAL A 229 -1.28 -9.15 -3.82
N LEU A 230 -0.27 -9.75 -4.41
CA LEU A 230 0.25 -9.38 -5.72
C LEU A 230 0.07 -10.50 -6.75
N SER A 231 -1.20 -10.83 -7.12
CA SER A 231 -1.44 -11.69 -8.28
C SER A 231 -1.60 -10.89 -9.58
N ARG A 232 -1.07 -11.43 -10.70
CA ARG A 232 -1.01 -10.74 -12.00
C ARG A 232 -2.35 -10.25 -12.56
N GLN A 233 -3.43 -10.97 -12.29
CA GLN A 233 -4.73 -10.70 -12.94
C GLN A 233 -5.50 -9.58 -12.25
N GLU A 234 -5.33 -9.42 -10.95
CA GLU A 234 -6.15 -8.56 -10.10
C GLU A 234 -5.52 -7.18 -9.86
N MET A 235 -4.19 -7.10 -9.97
CA MET A 235 -3.45 -5.85 -9.74
C MET A 235 -3.73 -4.72 -10.73
N ARG A 236 -4.23 -5.01 -11.94
CA ARG A 236 -4.57 -3.95 -12.91
C ARG A 236 -5.64 -3.01 -12.39
N HIS A 237 -6.62 -3.54 -11.65
CA HIS A 237 -7.69 -2.76 -11.04
C HIS A 237 -7.23 -2.01 -9.79
N LEU A 238 -6.26 -2.56 -9.05
CA LEU A 238 -5.75 -1.98 -7.81
C LEU A 238 -4.62 -0.96 -8.01
N LYS A 239 -4.01 -0.91 -9.20
CA LYS A 239 -2.83 -0.06 -9.48
C LYS A 239 -3.02 1.40 -9.05
N GLY A 240 -4.18 1.98 -9.32
CA GLY A 240 -4.53 3.34 -8.91
C GLY A 240 -4.66 3.49 -7.40
N LYS A 241 -5.31 2.52 -6.73
CA LYS A 241 -5.50 2.49 -5.28
C LYS A 241 -4.16 2.35 -4.56
N LEU A 242 -3.32 1.40 -4.98
CA LEU A 242 -1.97 1.21 -4.42
C LEU A 242 -1.09 2.44 -4.61
N LYS A 243 -1.12 3.05 -5.79
CA LYS A 243 -0.41 4.31 -6.05
C LYS A 243 -0.83 5.41 -5.08
N ALA A 244 -2.14 5.56 -4.83
CA ALA A 244 -2.65 6.52 -3.86
C ALA A 244 -2.22 6.18 -2.43
N MET A 245 -2.23 4.91 -2.05
CA MET A 245 -1.77 4.45 -0.73
C MET A 245 -0.27 4.69 -0.53
N ILE A 246 0.56 4.44 -1.56
CA ILE A 246 2.03 4.59 -1.46
C ILE A 246 2.45 6.07 -1.46
N SER A 247 1.89 6.90 -2.33
CA SER A 247 2.41 8.26 -2.54
C SER A 247 1.39 9.38 -2.32
N GLY A 248 0.13 9.06 -1.99
CA GLY A 248 -0.88 10.04 -1.66
C GLY A 248 -0.65 10.67 -0.29
N LYS A 249 -0.91 11.98 -0.16
CA LYS A 249 -0.83 12.71 1.12
C LYS A 249 -2.04 12.47 2.02
N THR A 250 -3.17 12.11 1.43
CA THR A 250 -4.43 11.86 2.13
C THR A 250 -5.06 10.58 1.62
N LEU A 251 -5.76 9.88 2.50
CA LEU A 251 -6.59 8.72 2.21
C LEU A 251 -8.06 9.10 2.41
N GLN A 252 -8.92 8.64 1.50
CA GLN A 252 -10.36 8.68 1.73
C GLN A 252 -10.74 7.40 2.46
N ILE A 253 -11.09 7.51 3.74
CA ILE A 253 -11.48 6.36 4.56
C ILE A 253 -12.98 6.12 4.39
N GLU A 254 -13.29 4.95 3.87
CA GLU A 254 -14.66 4.48 3.65
C GLU A 254 -14.96 3.34 4.62
N THR A 255 -15.80 3.63 5.61
CA THR A 255 -16.28 2.69 6.63
C THR A 255 -17.73 2.33 6.33
N LYS A 256 -18.12 1.08 6.56
CA LYS A 256 -19.50 0.62 6.34
C LYS A 256 -20.48 1.48 7.15
N MET A 257 -21.52 1.97 6.47
CA MET A 257 -22.58 2.81 7.05
C MET A 257 -22.11 4.17 7.64
N MET A 258 -20.91 4.61 7.31
CA MET A 258 -20.38 5.91 7.74
C MET A 258 -20.07 6.79 6.53
N PRO A 259 -20.18 8.11 6.63
CA PRO A 259 -19.72 9.01 5.59
C PRO A 259 -18.22 8.84 5.32
N VAL A 260 -17.82 8.94 4.06
CA VAL A 260 -16.41 8.96 3.67
C VAL A 260 -15.73 10.16 4.31
N ARG A 261 -14.56 9.93 4.90
CA ARG A 261 -13.78 11.00 5.54
C ARG A 261 -12.32 11.00 5.05
N PRO A 262 -11.71 12.17 4.85
CA PRO A 262 -10.29 12.27 4.57
C PRO A 262 -9.48 12.08 5.85
N GLU A 263 -8.40 11.29 5.77
CA GLU A 263 -7.37 11.21 6.81
C GLU A 263 -5.99 11.50 6.20
N ALA A 264 -5.07 12.07 6.98
CA ALA A 264 -3.67 12.18 6.59
C ALA A 264 -3.08 10.78 6.39
N ASN A 265 -2.33 10.59 5.31
CA ASN A 265 -1.72 9.29 5.00
C ASN A 265 -0.33 9.19 5.64
N HIS A 266 -0.22 8.40 6.67
CA HIS A 266 1.04 8.07 7.35
C HIS A 266 1.48 6.61 7.11
N VAL A 267 0.74 5.86 6.28
CA VAL A 267 0.95 4.43 6.08
C VAL A 267 2.18 4.16 5.21
N ASN A 268 3.15 3.44 5.72
CA ASN A 268 4.27 2.88 4.98
C ASN A 268 3.99 1.42 4.65
N LEU A 269 4.28 0.99 3.40
CA LEU A 269 3.77 -0.26 2.84
C LEU A 269 4.90 -1.19 2.40
N VAL A 270 4.76 -2.45 2.77
CA VAL A 270 5.57 -3.56 2.26
C VAL A 270 4.63 -4.61 1.68
N PHE A 271 5.00 -5.20 0.57
CA PHE A 271 4.25 -6.27 -0.08
C PHE A 271 5.08 -7.55 -0.10
N LEU A 272 4.49 -8.65 0.35
CA LEU A 272 5.10 -9.97 0.35
C LEU A 272 4.36 -10.87 -0.64
N SER A 273 5.10 -11.70 -1.37
CA SER A 273 4.53 -12.63 -2.33
C SER A 273 5.38 -13.89 -2.45
N ASN A 274 4.73 -15.02 -2.68
CA ASN A 274 5.38 -16.28 -3.03
C ASN A 274 5.43 -16.50 -4.55
N GLU A 275 4.85 -15.58 -5.34
CA GLU A 275 4.87 -15.68 -6.80
C GLU A 275 6.22 -15.26 -7.37
N LEU A 276 6.66 -15.98 -8.41
CA LEU A 276 7.86 -15.64 -9.19
C LEU A 276 7.74 -14.25 -9.84
N GLN A 277 6.52 -13.87 -10.20
CA GLN A 277 6.23 -12.65 -10.95
C GLN A 277 5.00 -11.96 -10.38
N PRO A 278 5.11 -11.37 -9.19
CA PRO A 278 3.94 -10.87 -8.46
C PRO A 278 3.24 -9.72 -9.17
N ASN A 279 3.95 -8.84 -9.86
CA ASN A 279 3.36 -7.70 -10.58
C ASN A 279 4.28 -7.19 -11.69
N ALA A 280 3.67 -6.81 -12.82
CA ALA A 280 4.38 -6.11 -13.88
C ALA A 280 4.51 -4.62 -13.55
N LEU A 281 5.73 -4.11 -13.53
CA LEU A 281 6.03 -2.71 -13.25
C LEU A 281 6.14 -1.89 -14.55
N ASP A 282 5.86 -0.59 -14.44
CA ASP A 282 6.13 0.33 -15.54
C ASP A 282 7.64 0.63 -15.62
N ALA A 283 8.18 0.80 -16.82
CA ALA A 283 9.60 1.12 -17.03
C ALA A 283 10.05 2.39 -16.28
N SER A 284 9.13 3.30 -15.95
CA SER A 284 9.37 4.52 -15.18
C SER A 284 9.04 4.38 -13.69
N ASP A 285 8.90 3.16 -13.18
CA ASP A 285 8.59 2.95 -11.77
C ASP A 285 9.73 3.42 -10.87
N ARG A 286 9.41 4.38 -10.00
CA ARG A 286 10.31 4.95 -8.99
C ARG A 286 9.85 4.73 -7.56
N ARG A 287 8.79 3.93 -7.37
CA ARG A 287 8.17 3.74 -6.06
C ARG A 287 8.58 2.47 -5.38
N HIS A 288 8.80 1.41 -6.14
CA HIS A 288 9.04 0.10 -5.55
C HIS A 288 10.53 -0.24 -5.53
N LEU A 289 11.03 -0.60 -4.35
CA LEU A 289 12.15 -1.51 -4.24
C LEU A 289 11.62 -2.92 -4.47
N VAL A 290 12.22 -3.69 -5.36
CA VAL A 290 11.85 -5.09 -5.59
C VAL A 290 13.00 -5.98 -5.18
N VAL A 291 12.72 -6.98 -4.37
CA VAL A 291 13.72 -7.93 -3.87
C VAL A 291 13.22 -9.34 -4.17
N TRP A 292 14.04 -10.12 -4.88
CA TRP A 292 13.88 -11.57 -4.96
C TRP A 292 14.63 -12.20 -3.80
N THR A 293 13.92 -13.01 -2.99
CA THR A 293 14.55 -13.68 -1.83
C THR A 293 15.20 -14.98 -2.24
N PRO A 294 16.41 -15.28 -1.73
CA PRO A 294 17.10 -16.52 -2.04
C PRO A 294 16.44 -17.74 -1.41
N VAL A 295 16.95 -18.91 -1.74
CA VAL A 295 16.48 -20.20 -1.22
C VAL A 295 16.53 -20.22 0.30
N LYS A 296 15.50 -20.82 0.91
CA LYS A 296 15.38 -20.94 2.37
C LYS A 296 16.58 -21.62 3.02
N LYS A 297 16.90 -21.15 4.21
CA LYS A 297 17.89 -21.75 5.12
C LYS A 297 17.30 -22.92 5.91
N GLU A 298 18.13 -23.59 6.68
CA GLU A 298 17.70 -24.63 7.61
C GLU A 298 16.83 -24.03 8.74
N ARG A 299 15.96 -24.87 9.29
CA ARG A 299 15.03 -24.48 10.37
C ARG A 299 15.72 -23.85 11.58
N ALA A 300 16.91 -24.37 11.95
CA ALA A 300 17.68 -23.87 13.10
C ALA A 300 18.07 -22.39 12.93
N TYR A 301 18.34 -21.92 11.70
CA TYR A 301 18.63 -20.52 11.41
C TYR A 301 17.45 -19.61 11.78
N TYR A 302 16.25 -19.94 11.33
CA TYR A 302 15.05 -19.14 11.65
C TYR A 302 14.67 -19.22 13.12
N GLN A 303 14.89 -20.39 13.76
CA GLN A 303 14.66 -20.53 15.20
C GLN A 303 15.57 -19.58 16.00
N ALA A 304 16.83 -19.42 15.61
CA ALA A 304 17.73 -18.48 16.26
C ALA A 304 17.26 -17.01 16.12
N VAL A 305 16.65 -16.64 14.98
CA VAL A 305 16.05 -15.31 14.80
C VAL A 305 14.83 -15.13 15.69
N VAL A 306 13.95 -16.12 15.76
CA VAL A 306 12.76 -16.10 16.65
C VAL A 306 13.20 -15.98 18.10
N ASP A 307 14.15 -16.81 18.53
CA ASP A 307 14.70 -16.78 19.89
C ASP A 307 15.32 -15.42 20.24
N CYS A 308 16.04 -14.82 19.29
CA CYS A 308 16.57 -13.47 19.45
C CYS A 308 15.44 -12.44 19.61
N ALA A 309 14.44 -12.48 18.72
CA ALA A 309 13.32 -11.55 18.72
C ALA A 309 12.50 -11.62 20.03
N GLU A 310 12.32 -12.83 20.59
CA GLU A 310 11.59 -13.04 21.85
C GLU A 310 12.39 -12.66 23.09
N LYS A 311 13.72 -12.66 23.03
CA LYS A 311 14.62 -12.35 24.14
C LYS A 311 15.12 -10.89 24.15
N GLY A 312 14.32 -9.95 23.63
CA GLY A 312 14.65 -8.53 23.62
C GLY A 312 15.31 -8.05 22.32
N GLY A 313 15.41 -8.90 21.31
CA GLY A 313 15.98 -8.54 20.00
C GLY A 313 15.12 -7.55 19.21
N ARG A 314 13.80 -7.54 19.40
CA ARG A 314 12.89 -6.56 18.81
C ARG A 314 13.15 -5.15 19.33
N GLU A 315 13.25 -5.03 20.66
CA GLU A 315 13.57 -3.78 21.35
C GLU A 315 14.98 -3.29 21.02
N ALA A 316 15.92 -4.23 20.84
CA ALA A 316 17.28 -3.91 20.40
C ALA A 316 17.32 -3.45 18.93
N PHE A 317 16.57 -4.09 18.05
CA PHE A 317 16.45 -3.67 16.67
C PHE A 317 15.78 -2.29 16.56
N TYR A 318 14.76 -2.03 17.37
CA TYR A 318 14.16 -0.69 17.43
C TYR A 318 15.17 0.36 17.91
N ALA A 319 15.95 0.07 18.95
CA ALA A 319 17.02 0.97 19.43
C ALA A 319 18.09 1.24 18.35
N GLU A 320 18.46 0.21 17.58
CA GLU A 320 19.38 0.32 16.44
C GLU A 320 18.82 1.23 15.34
N MET A 321 17.54 1.07 15.00
CA MET A 321 16.87 1.93 13.99
C MET A 321 16.79 3.39 14.46
N LEU A 322 16.57 3.64 15.74
CA LEU A 322 16.57 5.00 16.28
C LEU A 322 17.98 5.63 16.33
N ALA A 323 19.03 4.84 16.44
CA ALA A 323 20.42 5.30 16.49
C ALA A 323 21.06 5.41 15.09
N ARG A 324 20.41 4.89 14.05
CA ARG A 324 20.96 4.82 12.70
C ARG A 324 21.20 6.20 12.10
N ASP A 325 22.38 6.39 11.51
CA ASP A 325 22.75 7.64 10.82
C ASP A 325 22.02 7.73 9.47
N LEU A 326 21.12 8.70 9.35
CA LEU A 326 20.32 8.98 8.15
C LEU A 326 20.79 10.24 7.40
N THR A 327 21.95 10.78 7.70
CA THR A 327 22.42 12.03 7.08
C THR A 327 22.60 11.94 5.57
N LYS A 328 22.81 10.74 5.02
CA LYS A 328 22.96 10.46 3.59
C LYS A 328 21.69 9.89 2.94
N PHE A 329 20.66 9.63 3.72
CA PHE A 329 19.42 9.05 3.22
C PHE A 329 18.43 10.13 2.77
N ASP A 330 18.07 10.12 1.50
CA ASP A 330 16.99 10.94 0.97
C ASP A 330 15.73 10.07 0.81
N PRO A 331 14.67 10.28 1.63
CA PRO A 331 13.44 9.48 1.56
C PRO A 331 12.69 9.66 0.23
N TYR A 332 12.99 10.71 -0.55
CA TYR A 332 12.36 10.98 -1.84
C TYR A 332 13.14 10.42 -3.03
N GLN A 333 14.34 9.91 -2.80
CA GLN A 333 15.13 9.26 -3.84
C GLN A 333 14.48 7.96 -4.29
N SER A 334 14.66 7.64 -5.59
CA SER A 334 14.22 6.35 -6.12
C SER A 334 14.98 5.21 -5.45
N PRO A 335 14.29 4.08 -5.13
CA PRO A 335 14.96 2.90 -4.59
C PRO A 335 16.03 2.36 -5.52
N PRO A 336 17.03 1.63 -5.01
CA PRO A 336 18.03 0.93 -5.81
C PRO A 336 17.40 0.09 -6.92
N MET A 337 18.06 0.05 -8.08
CA MET A 337 17.65 -0.82 -9.17
C MET A 337 18.22 -2.23 -8.93
N THR A 338 17.33 -3.20 -8.76
CA THR A 338 17.69 -4.61 -8.59
C THR A 338 17.45 -5.42 -9.87
N ALA A 339 18.07 -6.57 -10.02
CA ALA A 339 17.78 -7.51 -11.09
C ALA A 339 16.29 -7.90 -11.09
N ALA A 340 15.73 -8.24 -9.92
CA ALA A 340 14.32 -8.56 -9.76
C ALA A 340 13.39 -7.43 -10.23
N LYS A 341 13.74 -6.17 -9.98
CA LYS A 341 12.97 -5.03 -10.48
C LYS A 341 13.03 -4.92 -12.01
N THR A 342 14.21 -5.15 -12.59
CA THR A 342 14.39 -5.15 -14.04
C THR A 342 13.53 -6.23 -14.69
N ASP A 343 13.52 -7.44 -14.14
CA ASP A 343 12.69 -8.54 -14.61
C ASP A 343 11.19 -8.20 -14.59
N LEU A 344 10.70 -7.59 -13.52
CA LEU A 344 9.30 -7.17 -13.41
C LEU A 344 8.95 -6.04 -14.40
N ILE A 345 9.87 -5.12 -14.67
CA ILE A 345 9.71 -4.07 -15.68
C ILE A 345 9.62 -4.72 -17.07
N ASP A 346 10.53 -5.65 -17.41
CA ASP A 346 10.55 -6.31 -18.72
C ASP A 346 9.28 -7.11 -18.97
N LEU A 347 8.75 -7.74 -17.93
CA LEU A 347 7.45 -8.42 -17.98
C LEU A 347 6.27 -7.44 -18.19
N GLY A 348 6.39 -6.22 -17.69
CA GLY A 348 5.41 -5.15 -17.82
C GLY A 348 5.40 -4.49 -19.19
N ARG A 349 6.43 -4.69 -20.00
CA ARG A 349 6.55 -4.05 -21.31
C ARG A 349 5.44 -4.54 -22.25
N PRO A 350 4.81 -3.64 -23.01
CA PRO A 350 3.90 -4.03 -24.08
C PRO A 350 4.58 -4.93 -25.11
N ASN A 351 3.85 -5.90 -25.68
CA ASN A 351 4.38 -6.84 -26.67
C ASN A 351 5.16 -6.16 -27.83
N PRO A 352 4.75 -4.98 -28.36
CA PRO A 352 5.54 -4.28 -29.37
C PRO A 352 6.92 -3.83 -28.89
N GLU A 353 7.05 -3.41 -27.64
CA GLU A 353 8.33 -2.98 -27.07
C GLU A 353 9.24 -4.17 -26.83
N ARG A 354 8.68 -5.29 -26.28
CA ARG A 354 9.43 -6.55 -26.11
C ARG A 354 9.95 -7.09 -27.44
N TRP A 355 9.10 -7.08 -28.47
CA TRP A 355 9.51 -7.46 -29.82
C TRP A 355 10.64 -6.59 -30.35
N PHE A 356 10.55 -5.28 -30.18
CA PHE A 356 11.58 -4.36 -30.66
C PHE A 356 12.93 -4.58 -29.96
N LEU A 357 12.93 -4.78 -28.65
CA LEU A 357 14.14 -5.06 -27.88
C LEU A 357 14.81 -6.35 -28.35
N ALA A 358 14.04 -7.44 -28.53
CA ALA A 358 14.53 -8.70 -29.05
C ALA A 358 15.05 -8.55 -30.50
N TRP A 359 14.36 -7.76 -31.35
CA TRP A 359 14.80 -7.47 -32.70
C TRP A 359 16.12 -6.69 -32.72
N ARG A 360 16.25 -5.67 -31.90
CA ARG A 360 17.48 -4.86 -31.78
C ARG A 360 18.66 -5.66 -31.20
N ALA A 361 18.40 -6.55 -30.28
CA ALA A 361 19.42 -7.44 -29.69
C ALA A 361 19.92 -8.52 -30.66
N GLY A 362 19.19 -8.78 -31.76
CA GLY A 362 19.51 -9.86 -32.69
C GLY A 362 18.97 -11.23 -32.27
N ASP A 363 18.07 -11.29 -31.30
CA ASP A 363 17.46 -12.52 -30.79
C ASP A 363 16.39 -13.09 -31.73
N LEU A 364 16.04 -12.34 -32.79
CA LEU A 364 15.04 -12.75 -33.76
C LEU A 364 15.68 -13.27 -35.04
N PRO A 365 15.03 -14.22 -35.75
CA PRO A 365 15.52 -14.71 -37.05
C PRO A 365 15.53 -13.66 -38.17
N VAL A 366 14.97 -12.49 -37.95
CA VAL A 366 15.02 -11.35 -38.88
C VAL A 366 16.04 -10.33 -38.39
N PRO A 367 16.97 -9.84 -39.26
CA PRO A 367 18.03 -8.92 -38.84
C PRO A 367 17.50 -7.54 -38.52
N PHE A 368 18.20 -6.82 -37.62
CA PHE A 368 17.89 -5.42 -37.29
C PHE A 368 18.46 -4.48 -38.37
N VAL A 369 17.70 -4.34 -39.44
CA VAL A 369 18.05 -3.52 -40.61
C VAL A 369 16.84 -2.71 -41.08
N SER A 370 17.08 -1.75 -41.99
CA SER A 370 16.02 -0.90 -42.56
C SER A 370 14.98 -1.75 -43.31
N CYS A 371 13.70 -1.52 -43.01
CA CYS A 371 12.55 -2.23 -43.60
C CYS A 371 11.29 -1.37 -43.61
N SER A 372 10.23 -1.79 -44.30
CA SER A 372 8.96 -1.10 -44.21
C SER A 372 8.25 -1.39 -42.88
N ALA A 373 7.47 -0.42 -42.37
CA ALA A 373 6.65 -0.59 -41.16
C ALA A 373 5.68 -1.79 -41.26
N SER A 374 5.20 -2.10 -42.48
CA SER A 374 4.33 -3.26 -42.71
C SER A 374 5.07 -4.60 -42.56
N GLN A 375 6.32 -4.67 -43.02
CA GLN A 375 7.17 -5.85 -42.86
C GLN A 375 7.52 -6.09 -41.37
N ALA A 376 7.94 -5.04 -40.68
CA ALA A 376 8.17 -5.07 -39.23
C ALA A 376 6.93 -5.57 -38.47
N TYR A 377 5.74 -5.11 -38.86
CA TYR A 377 4.50 -5.55 -38.26
C TYR A 377 4.17 -7.03 -38.56
N ARG A 378 4.48 -7.52 -39.75
CA ARG A 378 4.33 -8.97 -40.07
C ARG A 378 5.28 -9.82 -39.24
N ALA A 379 6.52 -9.38 -39.09
CA ALA A 379 7.50 -10.04 -38.22
C ALA A 379 7.04 -10.07 -36.75
N TYR A 380 6.52 -8.94 -36.23
CA TYR A 380 5.94 -8.86 -34.90
C TYR A 380 4.76 -9.81 -34.71
N LYS A 381 3.83 -9.90 -35.66
CA LYS A 381 2.69 -10.81 -35.55
C LYS A 381 3.15 -12.28 -35.42
N ARG A 382 4.15 -12.67 -36.23
CA ARG A 382 4.72 -14.01 -36.17
C ARG A 382 5.38 -14.29 -34.82
N TRP A 383 6.19 -13.34 -34.32
CA TRP A 383 6.80 -13.43 -33.01
C TRP A 383 5.75 -13.58 -31.90
N ALA A 384 4.73 -12.73 -31.90
CA ALA A 384 3.65 -12.79 -30.91
C ALA A 384 2.93 -14.13 -30.92
N GLN A 385 2.69 -14.71 -32.09
CA GLN A 385 2.13 -16.05 -32.26
C GLN A 385 3.03 -17.12 -31.62
N MET A 386 4.34 -17.06 -31.90
CA MET A 386 5.32 -18.00 -31.34
C MET A 386 5.46 -17.88 -29.82
N GLN A 387 5.27 -16.68 -29.27
CA GLN A 387 5.27 -16.44 -27.83
C GLN A 387 3.93 -16.81 -27.14
N GLY A 388 2.94 -17.30 -27.89
CA GLY A 388 1.62 -17.65 -27.33
C GLY A 388 0.79 -16.45 -26.89
N GLU A 389 1.07 -15.25 -27.40
CA GLU A 389 0.35 -14.03 -27.05
C GLU A 389 -1.11 -14.08 -27.54
N LYS A 390 -2.07 -14.02 -26.63
CA LYS A 390 -3.51 -14.08 -26.95
C LYS A 390 -3.99 -12.93 -27.84
N PHE A 391 -3.35 -11.76 -27.71
CA PHE A 391 -3.74 -10.56 -28.44
C PHE A 391 -2.52 -9.88 -29.04
N THR A 392 -2.59 -9.60 -30.34
CA THR A 392 -1.62 -8.77 -31.04
C THR A 392 -2.11 -7.33 -31.13
N SER A 393 -1.20 -6.37 -30.96
CA SER A 393 -1.52 -4.95 -31.11
C SER A 393 -1.88 -4.60 -32.55
N ALA A 394 -2.80 -3.65 -32.76
CA ALA A 394 -3.06 -3.10 -34.09
C ALA A 394 -1.82 -2.40 -34.65
N ALA A 395 -1.64 -2.38 -35.98
CA ALA A 395 -0.47 -1.86 -36.66
C ALA A 395 -0.07 -0.43 -36.28
N ASN A 396 -1.06 0.47 -36.11
CA ASN A 396 -0.79 1.85 -35.70
C ASN A 396 -0.30 1.95 -34.25
N TYR A 397 -0.84 1.13 -33.35
CA TYR A 397 -0.38 1.08 -31.97
C TYR A 397 1.02 0.47 -31.88
N PHE A 398 1.25 -0.64 -32.58
CA PHE A 398 2.56 -1.29 -32.71
C PHE A 398 3.62 -0.27 -33.15
N SER A 399 3.41 0.39 -34.29
CA SER A 399 4.39 1.36 -34.82
C SER A 399 4.68 2.48 -33.83
N ARG A 400 3.66 3.01 -33.16
CA ARG A 400 3.83 4.07 -32.15
C ARG A 400 4.67 3.61 -30.95
N GLN A 401 4.43 2.42 -30.44
CA GLN A 401 5.17 1.88 -29.29
C GLN A 401 6.62 1.56 -29.66
N VAL A 402 6.85 0.92 -30.80
CA VAL A 402 8.20 0.62 -31.30
C VAL A 402 9.00 1.91 -31.52
N LEU A 403 8.44 2.90 -32.18
CA LEU A 403 9.16 4.14 -32.46
C LEU A 403 9.43 4.98 -31.19
N ARG A 404 8.55 4.92 -30.20
CA ARG A 404 8.79 5.52 -28.89
C ARG A 404 10.01 4.91 -28.19
N GLU A 405 10.14 3.58 -28.25
CA GLU A 405 11.25 2.86 -27.63
C GLU A 405 12.54 2.96 -28.45
N ALA A 406 12.41 2.96 -29.79
CA ALA A 406 13.53 3.07 -30.71
C ALA A 406 14.28 4.41 -30.61
N LYS A 407 13.59 5.49 -30.22
CA LYS A 407 14.17 6.84 -30.14
C LYS A 407 14.92 7.21 -31.44
N GLU A 408 16.24 7.34 -31.35
CA GLU A 408 17.10 7.75 -32.50
C GLU A 408 17.55 6.55 -33.35
N SER A 409 17.36 5.30 -32.88
CA SER A 409 17.81 4.09 -33.60
C SER A 409 16.97 3.75 -34.84
N ILE A 410 15.79 4.37 -35.02
CA ILE A 410 14.95 4.23 -36.19
C ILE A 410 14.45 5.60 -36.62
N GLN A 411 14.81 6.00 -37.86
CA GLN A 411 14.23 7.20 -38.52
C GLN A 411 13.13 6.76 -39.49
N VAL A 412 11.94 7.38 -39.35
CA VAL A 412 10.84 7.09 -40.30
C VAL A 412 10.89 8.03 -41.49
N ARG A 413 10.92 7.44 -42.69
CA ARG A 413 10.86 8.19 -43.95
C ARG A 413 9.75 7.65 -44.85
N LYS A 414 8.90 8.53 -45.35
CA LYS A 414 7.89 8.17 -46.34
C LYS A 414 8.54 8.23 -47.73
N SER A 415 8.55 7.13 -48.45
CA SER A 415 9.16 7.02 -49.77
C SER A 415 8.29 6.21 -50.72
N ARG A 416 8.39 6.50 -52.02
CA ARG A 416 7.94 5.62 -53.11
C ARG A 416 9.07 4.68 -53.49
N LEU A 417 8.73 3.41 -53.70
CA LEU A 417 9.72 2.40 -54.07
C LEU A 417 10.22 2.60 -55.51
N GLY A 418 11.51 2.40 -55.71
CA GLY A 418 12.17 2.55 -56.99
C GLY A 418 12.27 4.04 -57.47
N LEU A 419 12.24 4.24 -58.76
CA LEU A 419 12.35 5.57 -59.38
C LEU A 419 11.02 6.38 -59.37
N GLY A 420 10.14 6.13 -58.36
CA GLY A 420 8.91 6.89 -58.17
C GLY A 420 7.65 6.28 -58.80
N THR A 421 7.75 5.06 -59.35
CA THR A 421 6.62 4.29 -59.94
C THR A 421 6.00 3.29 -59.00
N GLY A 422 6.71 2.93 -57.90
CA GLY A 422 6.27 1.91 -56.93
C GLY A 422 5.30 2.41 -55.86
N GLN A 423 4.87 1.50 -55.00
CA GLN A 423 4.00 1.79 -53.88
C GLN A 423 4.68 2.72 -52.86
N THR A 424 3.91 3.59 -52.23
CA THR A 424 4.39 4.40 -51.11
C THR A 424 4.45 3.59 -49.81
N VAL A 425 5.62 3.61 -49.17
CA VAL A 425 5.85 2.93 -47.89
C VAL A 425 6.35 3.89 -46.81
N ASN A 426 6.07 3.55 -45.55
CA ASN A 426 6.76 4.14 -44.39
C ASN A 426 7.99 3.26 -44.12
N LEU A 427 9.16 3.74 -44.56
CA LEU A 427 10.43 3.04 -44.30
C LEU A 427 10.94 3.39 -42.93
N TRP A 428 11.29 2.40 -42.16
CA TRP A 428 12.04 2.47 -40.91
C TRP A 428 13.52 2.34 -41.21
N CYS A 429 14.23 3.45 -41.25
CA CYS A 429 15.66 3.49 -41.52
C CYS A 429 16.43 3.23 -40.21
N VAL A 430 17.09 2.10 -40.13
CA VAL A 430 18.07 1.76 -39.08
C VAL A 430 19.44 2.33 -39.45
N THR A 431 19.79 2.27 -40.75
CA THR A 431 20.95 2.92 -41.29
C THR A 431 20.54 4.04 -42.24
N PRO A 432 21.23 5.18 -42.25
CA PRO A 432 20.94 6.25 -43.23
C PRO A 432 21.22 5.76 -44.65
N PRO A 433 20.52 6.32 -45.68
CA PRO A 433 20.84 6.05 -47.06
C PRO A 433 22.26 6.54 -47.37
N PRO A 434 23.05 5.81 -48.20
CA PRO A 434 24.34 6.27 -48.63
C PRO A 434 24.27 7.58 -49.41
N ASP A 435 25.34 8.41 -49.34
CA ASP A 435 25.37 9.67 -50.01
C ASP A 435 25.20 9.52 -51.54
N GLY A 436 24.33 10.35 -52.12
CA GLY A 436 24.04 10.33 -53.56
C GLY A 436 23.08 9.25 -54.04
N VAL A 437 22.61 8.36 -53.17
CA VAL A 437 21.62 7.33 -53.54
C VAL A 437 20.21 7.89 -53.49
N ASN A 438 19.43 7.64 -54.53
CA ASN A 438 18.02 8.02 -54.58
C ASN A 438 17.24 7.28 -53.48
N MET A 439 16.50 8.02 -52.69
CA MET A 439 15.76 7.47 -51.52
C MET A 439 14.76 6.37 -51.93
N GLY A 440 14.15 6.44 -53.10
CA GLY A 440 13.22 5.42 -53.56
C GLY A 440 13.91 4.12 -53.98
N VAL A 441 15.10 4.20 -54.53
CA VAL A 441 15.93 3.02 -54.84
C VAL A 441 16.40 2.38 -53.57
N PHE A 442 16.97 3.16 -52.65
CA PHE A 442 17.37 2.67 -51.32
C PHE A 442 16.20 1.97 -50.57
N ALA A 443 15.01 2.57 -50.62
CA ALA A 443 13.83 2.00 -49.98
C ALA A 443 13.42 0.66 -50.64
N ALA A 444 13.53 0.53 -51.97
CA ALA A 444 13.21 -0.69 -52.68
C ALA A 444 14.18 -1.82 -52.30
N ASP A 445 15.49 -1.53 -52.29
CA ASP A 445 16.53 -2.50 -51.92
C ASP A 445 16.35 -2.97 -50.47
N CYS A 446 16.09 -2.07 -49.54
CA CYS A 446 15.82 -2.42 -48.13
C CYS A 446 14.58 -3.31 -47.98
N VAL A 447 13.49 -2.99 -48.66
CA VAL A 447 12.24 -3.75 -48.61
C VAL A 447 12.43 -5.14 -49.23
N GLU A 448 13.10 -5.26 -50.35
CA GLU A 448 13.36 -6.54 -51.03
C GLU A 448 14.27 -7.42 -50.20
N SER A 449 15.38 -6.89 -49.70
CA SER A 449 16.33 -7.60 -48.87
C SER A 449 15.69 -8.15 -47.59
N PHE A 450 14.89 -7.30 -46.90
CA PHE A 450 14.19 -7.74 -45.67
C PHE A 450 13.09 -8.75 -45.97
N GLU A 451 12.36 -8.62 -47.11
CA GLU A 451 11.30 -9.58 -47.47
C GLU A 451 11.87 -11.00 -47.69
N ALA A 452 13.04 -11.13 -48.30
CA ALA A 452 13.69 -12.41 -48.51
C ALA A 452 13.96 -13.16 -47.20
N THR A 453 14.26 -12.45 -46.11
CA THR A 453 14.45 -13.01 -44.77
C THR A 453 13.13 -13.22 -44.07
N LEU A 454 12.21 -12.27 -44.22
CA LEU A 454 10.88 -12.30 -43.57
C LEU A 454 10.07 -13.54 -44.06
N VAL A 455 10.07 -13.84 -45.35
CA VAL A 455 9.38 -15.01 -45.92
C VAL A 455 9.89 -16.32 -45.28
N LYS A 456 11.17 -16.44 -45.09
CA LYS A 456 11.77 -17.62 -44.38
C LYS A 456 11.32 -17.68 -42.94
N TYR A 457 11.21 -16.54 -42.26
CA TYR A 457 10.74 -16.47 -40.87
C TYR A 457 9.24 -16.74 -40.70
N LEU A 458 8.43 -16.33 -41.67
CA LEU A 458 6.97 -16.58 -41.63
C LEU A 458 6.63 -18.07 -41.88
N GLY A 459 7.51 -18.82 -42.59
CA GLY A 459 7.25 -20.20 -42.99
C GLY A 459 6.18 -20.31 -44.08
N ASP A 460 5.86 -21.55 -44.50
CA ASP A 460 4.90 -21.86 -45.58
C ASP A 460 3.43 -21.49 -45.32
N GLN A 461 3.16 -20.59 -44.41
CA GLN A 461 1.80 -20.08 -44.07
C GLN A 461 1.62 -18.61 -44.50
N ALA A 462 2.24 -18.21 -45.61
CA ALA A 462 1.99 -16.90 -46.21
C ALA A 462 0.94 -16.95 -47.31
#